data_1484e487ec1dce4e55d2c3795be58392
#
_entry.id   1484e487ec1dce4e55d2c3795be58392
#
_cell.length_a   1.000
_cell.length_b   1.000
_cell.length_c   1.000
_cell.angle_alpha   90.00
_cell.angle_beta   90.00
_cell.angle_gamma   90.00
#
_symmetry.space_group_name_H-M   'P 1'
#
loop_
_entity.id
_entity.type
_entity.pdbx_description
1 polymer ?
#
loop_
_entity_poly.entity_id
_entity_poly.type
_entity_poly.pdbx_seq_one_letter_code
_entity_poly.pdbx_strand_id
1 'polypeptide(L)'
;MPLECAKVRIFVTPMVRCWLIAFALAIPSLSCAEVVHMKNGDVIHADRVTESANTIQYEVGDDSYTVPKSKVERIEAGAPASVRATELPTYVPAAPAVGEEELLGQIVREGSVNREALNAIESRGNPGATAVAFYIAGKQEFQSGKFPEARRDFEAGMHYDPQNPAIVNFYASLLIRTGNAKQAIEYAARAVRLAPDSADALAVLGFAQYAAGYPKEATQSWKKSIAIRPDASIQRLLDRAGRELTAENNYSERETGHFVLRYEGTQSSDTFRSQILSTLEAAYTELAQSFGAEPRSSIQVVLYTNQAFFDVTHAPSWTAALNDGKLRIPVQGLDSVTSDLAQILKHELAHSFVNQLSVGRCPMWLNEGVAQAMEPRSLGSDGPRLAQLFQQEHEIPLNALEGSFASFSGSGAALAYDESLATVEYIRNTYGMSDVVRLLERLGQGESPESALRSTVHSDYRQLQNEVGAFLARQYGN
;
A
#
# COMPACT_ATOMS: atom_id res chain seq x y z
N MET A 1 62.81 -34.70 50.35
CA MET A 1 63.31 -33.46 50.97
C MET A 1 62.38 -32.35 50.55
N PRO A 2 62.01 -31.55 51.49
CA PRO A 2 60.79 -30.76 51.46
C PRO A 2 61.06 -29.32 51.03
N LEU A 3 59.96 -28.57 50.74
CA LEU A 3 59.87 -27.09 50.91
C LEU A 3 58.45 -26.65 50.51
N GLU A 4 57.72 -26.41 51.41
CA GLU A 4 57.41 -25.26 52.25
C GLU A 4 56.31 -24.35 51.60
N CYS A 5 55.24 -24.34 52.36
CA CYS A 5 54.04 -23.43 52.26
C CYS A 5 54.46 -21.95 52.34
N ALA A 6 53.83 -21.16 51.50
CA ALA A 6 53.63 -19.72 51.80
C ALA A 6 52.18 -19.40 51.73
N LYS A 7 51.57 -19.13 52.86
CA LYS A 7 50.28 -18.57 53.08
C LYS A 7 50.25 -17.08 52.63
N VAL A 8 49.35 -16.72 51.72
CA VAL A 8 49.01 -15.33 51.52
C VAL A 8 47.54 -15.13 51.90
N ARG A 9 47.35 -14.21 52.83
CA ARG A 9 46.08 -13.79 53.41
C ARG A 9 45.20 -13.12 52.35
N ILE A 10 43.98 -13.59 52.30
CA ILE A 10 42.88 -12.95 51.54
C ILE A 10 42.35 -11.80 52.41
N PHE A 11 42.46 -10.58 51.91
CA PHE A 11 41.69 -9.41 52.40
C PHE A 11 40.33 -9.42 51.74
N VAL A 12 39.31 -9.55 52.54
CA VAL A 12 37.90 -9.37 52.15
C VAL A 12 37.59 -7.89 52.20
N THR A 13 37.18 -7.29 51.07
CA THR A 13 36.51 -6.00 51.00
C THR A 13 35.15 -6.16 50.30
N PRO A 14 34.17 -5.31 50.63
CA PRO A 14 32.78 -5.72 50.66
C PRO A 14 32.03 -5.58 49.33
N MET A 15 30.99 -6.40 49.25
CA MET A 15 29.91 -6.43 48.24
C MET A 15 29.61 -5.09 47.56
N VAL A 16 29.87 -5.01 46.28
CA VAL A 16 29.16 -4.16 45.36
C VAL A 16 28.02 -5.00 44.77
N ARG A 17 26.79 -4.71 45.21
CA ARG A 17 25.57 -5.24 44.61
C ARG A 17 25.46 -4.68 43.17
N CYS A 18 25.87 -5.46 42.18
CA CYS A 18 25.47 -5.24 40.79
C CYS A 18 23.96 -5.49 40.66
N TRP A 19 23.20 -4.41 40.54
CA TRP A 19 21.86 -4.47 40.02
C TRP A 19 21.95 -4.80 38.52
N LEU A 20 21.67 -6.05 38.16
CA LEU A 20 21.32 -6.41 36.79
C LEU A 20 19.96 -5.79 36.49
N ILE A 21 19.98 -4.60 35.91
CA ILE A 21 18.82 -4.06 35.21
C ILE A 21 18.70 -4.92 33.95
N ALA A 22 17.77 -5.86 33.98
CA ALA A 22 17.29 -6.53 32.79
C ALA A 22 16.61 -5.45 31.94
N PHE A 23 17.31 -4.90 30.98
CA PHE A 23 16.73 -4.17 29.86
C PHE A 23 15.95 -5.21 29.05
N ALA A 24 14.67 -5.35 29.34
CA ALA A 24 13.75 -5.97 28.46
C ALA A 24 13.76 -5.10 27.18
N LEU A 25 14.41 -5.59 26.14
CA LEU A 25 14.23 -5.10 24.79
C LEU A 25 12.75 -5.28 24.47
N ALA A 26 11.96 -4.23 24.69
CA ALA A 26 10.65 -4.12 24.12
C ALA A 26 10.86 -4.05 22.59
N ILE A 27 10.67 -5.17 21.93
CA ILE A 27 10.45 -5.19 20.48
C ILE A 27 9.25 -4.30 20.25
N PRO A 28 9.33 -3.21 19.48
CA PRO A 28 8.17 -2.42 19.17
C PRO A 28 7.20 -3.35 18.40
N SER A 29 6.13 -3.76 19.07
CA SER A 29 5.03 -4.43 18.40
C SER A 29 4.48 -3.44 17.37
N LEU A 30 4.48 -3.85 16.11
CA LEU A 30 3.80 -3.16 15.02
C LEU A 30 2.39 -2.79 15.50
N SER A 31 2.12 -1.50 15.63
CA SER A 31 0.82 -0.98 16.05
C SER A 31 -0.16 -1.24 14.90
N CYS A 32 -0.97 -2.28 15.06
CA CYS A 32 -2.13 -2.53 14.20
C CYS A 32 -3.35 -1.95 14.92
N ALA A 33 -4.22 -1.23 14.22
CA ALA A 33 -5.52 -0.90 14.76
C ALA A 33 -6.23 -2.20 15.15
N GLU A 34 -6.76 -2.27 16.37
CA GLU A 34 -7.35 -3.48 16.93
C GLU A 34 -8.82 -3.24 17.24
N VAL A 35 -9.65 -4.26 17.10
CA VAL A 35 -11.08 -4.14 17.40
C VAL A 35 -11.39 -4.88 18.69
N VAL A 36 -11.84 -4.15 19.70
CA VAL A 36 -12.23 -4.72 21.00
C VAL A 36 -13.74 -4.93 21.00
N HIS A 37 -14.18 -6.19 20.98
CA HIS A 37 -15.59 -6.57 21.09
C HIS A 37 -15.96 -6.73 22.56
N MET A 38 -16.94 -5.95 23.01
CA MET A 38 -17.42 -5.96 24.38
C MET A 38 -18.61 -6.95 24.51
N LYS A 39 -18.75 -7.62 25.65
CA LYS A 39 -19.86 -8.56 25.92
C LYS A 39 -21.27 -7.93 25.92
N ASN A 40 -21.34 -6.61 26.02
CA ASN A 40 -22.59 -5.86 25.90
C ASN A 40 -22.99 -5.55 24.45
N GLY A 41 -22.16 -5.99 23.48
CA GLY A 41 -22.36 -5.75 22.05
C GLY A 41 -21.65 -4.51 21.51
N ASP A 42 -21.02 -3.70 22.35
CA ASP A 42 -20.23 -2.54 21.88
C ASP A 42 -18.98 -3.02 21.15
N VAL A 43 -18.61 -2.29 20.12
CA VAL A 43 -17.38 -2.50 19.33
C VAL A 43 -16.53 -1.23 19.43
N ILE A 44 -15.27 -1.39 19.87
CA ILE A 44 -14.33 -0.28 20.04
C ILE A 44 -13.19 -0.48 19.04
N HIS A 45 -13.01 0.48 18.15
CA HIS A 45 -11.87 0.53 17.26
C HIS A 45 -10.74 1.27 17.97
N ALA A 46 -9.67 0.55 18.30
CA ALA A 46 -8.53 1.04 19.04
C ALA A 46 -7.29 1.10 18.16
N ASP A 47 -6.51 2.16 18.31
CA ASP A 47 -5.24 2.31 17.58
C ASP A 47 -4.16 1.38 18.15
N ARG A 48 -4.30 1.03 19.43
CA ARG A 48 -3.45 0.06 20.13
C ARG A 48 -4.21 -0.59 21.27
N VAL A 49 -4.00 -1.88 21.49
CA VAL A 49 -4.52 -2.61 22.64
C VAL A 49 -3.37 -3.29 23.38
N THR A 50 -3.37 -3.16 24.69
CA THR A 50 -2.42 -3.84 25.59
C THR A 50 -3.18 -4.68 26.60
N GLU A 51 -2.97 -5.98 26.57
CA GLU A 51 -3.55 -6.91 27.53
C GLU A 51 -2.70 -7.01 28.80
N SER A 52 -3.34 -6.85 29.95
CA SER A 52 -2.80 -7.16 31.27
C SER A 52 -3.55 -8.33 31.89
N ALA A 53 -3.12 -8.79 33.06
CA ALA A 53 -3.75 -9.96 33.69
C ALA A 53 -5.26 -9.81 33.86
N ASN A 54 -5.75 -8.63 34.31
CA ASN A 54 -7.14 -8.39 34.64
C ASN A 54 -7.80 -7.26 33.84
N THR A 55 -7.03 -6.51 33.05
CA THR A 55 -7.49 -5.33 32.33
C THR A 55 -7.00 -5.34 30.89
N ILE A 56 -7.75 -4.66 30.04
CA ILE A 56 -7.38 -4.31 28.69
C ILE A 56 -7.29 -2.79 28.64
N GLN A 57 -6.10 -2.29 28.31
CA GLN A 57 -5.85 -0.90 28.02
C GLN A 57 -5.90 -0.71 26.51
N TYR A 58 -6.64 0.31 26.05
CA TYR A 58 -6.71 0.63 24.62
C TYR A 58 -6.60 2.14 24.42
N GLU A 59 -6.04 2.51 23.28
CA GLU A 59 -5.80 3.89 22.85
C GLU A 59 -6.74 4.21 21.69
N VAL A 60 -7.35 5.38 21.70
CA VAL A 60 -8.19 5.93 20.63
C VAL A 60 -7.78 7.39 20.43
N GLY A 61 -7.09 7.69 19.35
CA GLY A 61 -6.43 8.97 19.17
C GLY A 61 -5.33 9.18 20.22
N ASP A 62 -5.35 10.33 20.89
CA ASP A 62 -4.40 10.66 21.98
C ASP A 62 -4.88 10.21 23.36
N ASP A 63 -6.07 9.61 23.46
CA ASP A 63 -6.68 9.18 24.71
C ASP A 63 -6.43 7.69 24.99
N SER A 64 -6.16 7.38 26.26
CA SER A 64 -5.97 6.00 26.73
C SER A 64 -7.07 5.61 27.71
N TYR A 65 -7.68 4.47 27.45
CA TYR A 65 -8.79 3.92 28.23
C TYR A 65 -8.43 2.55 28.82
N THR A 66 -9.08 2.20 29.91
CA THR A 66 -8.88 0.88 30.55
C THR A 66 -10.22 0.24 30.86
N VAL A 67 -10.40 -1.01 30.46
CA VAL A 67 -11.59 -1.81 30.77
C VAL A 67 -11.20 -3.13 31.42
N PRO A 68 -12.04 -3.67 32.32
CA PRO A 68 -11.82 -5.01 32.86
C PRO A 68 -11.87 -6.06 31.74
N LYS A 69 -10.92 -6.98 31.72
CA LYS A 69 -10.88 -8.09 30.74
C LYS A 69 -12.15 -8.95 30.77
N SER A 70 -12.83 -9.03 31.92
CA SER A 70 -14.10 -9.74 32.07
C SER A 70 -15.26 -9.17 31.25
N LYS A 71 -15.19 -7.89 30.84
CA LYS A 71 -16.18 -7.23 29.99
C LYS A 71 -15.92 -7.39 28.50
N VAL A 72 -14.72 -7.81 28.13
CA VAL A 72 -14.33 -8.01 26.73
C VAL A 72 -14.68 -9.43 26.30
N GLU A 73 -15.30 -9.58 25.14
CA GLU A 73 -15.64 -10.85 24.53
C GLU A 73 -14.43 -11.40 23.76
N ARG A 74 -13.87 -10.58 22.87
CA ARG A 74 -12.67 -10.91 22.06
C ARG A 74 -11.97 -9.64 21.61
N ILE A 75 -10.70 -9.77 21.29
CA ILE A 75 -9.92 -8.75 20.60
C ILE A 75 -9.60 -9.32 19.21
N GLU A 76 -9.91 -8.57 18.19
CA GLU A 76 -9.60 -8.89 16.81
C GLU A 76 -8.38 -8.04 16.42
N ALA A 77 -7.26 -8.70 16.10
CA ALA A 77 -6.09 -7.99 15.62
C ALA A 77 -6.43 -7.31 14.30
N GLY A 78 -6.29 -5.99 14.27
CA GLY A 78 -6.47 -5.21 13.06
C GLY A 78 -5.42 -5.61 12.02
N ALA A 79 -5.79 -5.51 10.75
CA ALA A 79 -4.78 -5.48 9.71
C ALA A 79 -3.90 -4.24 9.93
N PRO A 80 -2.58 -4.29 9.62
CA PRO A 80 -1.77 -3.10 9.70
C PRO A 80 -2.46 -1.98 8.92
N ALA A 81 -2.63 -0.83 9.55
CA ALA A 81 -3.39 0.33 9.05
C ALA A 81 -2.80 0.98 7.78
N SER A 82 -1.92 0.32 7.14
CA SER A 82 -1.38 0.63 5.82
C SER A 82 -1.57 -0.56 4.90
N VAL A 83 -2.77 -0.82 4.56
CA VAL A 83 -2.94 -1.23 3.18
C VAL A 83 -2.63 0.03 2.39
N ARG A 84 -1.40 0.11 1.83
CA ARG A 84 -1.12 1.09 0.79
C ARG A 84 -2.32 1.09 -0.12
N ALA A 85 -2.81 2.26 -0.50
CA ALA A 85 -3.96 2.44 -1.39
C ALA A 85 -3.89 1.59 -2.69
N THR A 86 -2.85 0.84 -2.88
CA THR A 86 -2.48 0.13 -4.09
C THR A 86 -1.99 -1.29 -3.89
N GLU A 87 -1.92 -1.77 -2.68
CA GLU A 87 -1.60 -3.16 -2.45
C GLU A 87 -2.88 -4.02 -2.43
N LEU A 88 -3.51 -4.12 -3.63
CA LEU A 88 -3.87 -5.47 -4.02
C LEU A 88 -2.54 -6.23 -3.95
N PRO A 89 -2.35 -7.16 -3.01
CA PRO A 89 -1.08 -7.84 -2.86
C PRO A 89 -0.67 -8.32 -4.24
N THR A 90 0.56 -8.03 -4.60
CA THR A 90 1.11 -8.47 -5.87
C THR A 90 1.24 -9.98 -5.75
N TYR A 91 0.17 -10.67 -6.08
CA TYR A 91 0.23 -12.11 -6.14
C TYR A 91 1.11 -12.49 -7.32
N VAL A 92 2.29 -12.98 -7.01
CA VAL A 92 3.22 -13.53 -7.99
C VAL A 92 2.96 -15.02 -8.00
N PRO A 93 2.49 -15.60 -9.13
CA PRO A 93 2.29 -17.02 -9.24
C PRO A 93 3.59 -17.76 -8.89
N ALA A 94 3.51 -18.78 -8.05
CA ALA A 94 4.69 -19.50 -7.56
C ALA A 94 5.07 -20.68 -8.46
N ALA A 95 4.13 -21.21 -9.26
CA ALA A 95 4.37 -22.38 -10.08
C ALA A 95 5.33 -22.06 -11.24
N PRO A 96 6.51 -22.73 -11.33
CA PRO A 96 7.41 -22.58 -12.45
C PRO A 96 6.80 -23.15 -13.75
N ALA A 97 7.20 -22.59 -14.88
CA ALA A 97 6.90 -23.20 -16.17
C ALA A 97 7.76 -24.47 -16.36
N VAL A 98 7.25 -25.45 -17.08
CA VAL A 98 8.03 -26.65 -17.45
C VAL A 98 9.26 -26.22 -18.28
N GLY A 99 10.46 -26.61 -17.85
CA GLY A 99 11.72 -26.22 -18.48
C GLY A 99 12.30 -24.87 -18.04
N GLU A 100 11.68 -24.19 -17.07
CA GLU A 100 12.19 -22.90 -16.56
C GLU A 100 13.59 -23.02 -15.95
N GLU A 101 13.85 -24.05 -15.14
CA GLU A 101 15.14 -24.24 -14.46
C GLU A 101 16.33 -24.36 -15.42
N GLU A 102 16.14 -25.00 -16.58
CA GLU A 102 17.21 -25.22 -17.57
C GLU A 102 17.63 -23.91 -18.27
N LEU A 103 16.71 -22.97 -18.42
CA LEU A 103 16.94 -21.74 -19.17
C LEU A 103 17.18 -20.52 -18.27
N LEU A 104 16.78 -20.57 -16.98
CA LEU A 104 16.84 -19.44 -16.09
C LEU A 104 18.23 -18.79 -16.01
N GLY A 105 19.28 -19.58 -15.79
CA GLY A 105 20.65 -19.08 -15.69
C GLY A 105 21.24 -18.53 -17.00
N GLN A 106 20.63 -18.86 -18.16
CA GLN A 106 21.01 -18.30 -19.43
C GLN A 106 20.32 -16.98 -19.71
N ILE A 107 19.03 -16.89 -19.36
CA ILE A 107 18.17 -15.72 -19.64
C ILE A 107 18.36 -14.62 -18.59
N VAL A 108 18.58 -14.97 -17.32
CA VAL A 108 18.76 -13.99 -16.24
C VAL A 108 20.21 -14.01 -15.76
N ARG A 109 20.90 -12.86 -15.87
CA ARG A 109 22.25 -12.64 -15.36
C ARG A 109 22.28 -11.35 -14.54
N GLU A 110 22.80 -11.43 -13.34
CA GLU A 110 22.95 -10.27 -12.43
C GLU A 110 21.64 -9.47 -12.27
N GLY A 111 20.50 -10.18 -12.18
CA GLY A 111 19.18 -9.57 -12.02
C GLY A 111 18.61 -8.89 -13.28
N SER A 112 19.26 -9.06 -14.42
CA SER A 112 18.84 -8.47 -15.70
C SER A 112 18.62 -9.53 -16.77
N VAL A 113 17.75 -9.22 -17.74
CA VAL A 113 17.48 -10.11 -18.89
C VAL A 113 18.63 -10.05 -19.89
N ASN A 114 19.21 -11.21 -20.18
CA ASN A 114 20.21 -11.38 -21.24
C ASN A 114 19.51 -11.50 -22.60
N ARG A 115 19.35 -10.39 -23.30
CA ARG A 115 18.68 -10.31 -24.61
C ARG A 115 19.40 -11.08 -25.70
N GLU A 116 20.74 -11.19 -25.66
CA GLU A 116 21.52 -11.98 -26.64
C GLU A 116 21.20 -13.47 -26.49
N ALA A 117 21.16 -13.99 -25.28
CA ALA A 117 20.80 -15.38 -25.03
C ALA A 117 19.34 -15.67 -25.45
N LEU A 118 18.41 -14.74 -25.17
CA LEU A 118 17.02 -14.85 -25.61
C LEU A 118 16.91 -14.96 -27.13
N ASN A 119 17.56 -14.06 -27.86
CA ASN A 119 17.60 -14.07 -29.33
C ASN A 119 18.26 -15.35 -29.87
N ALA A 120 19.32 -15.85 -29.23
CA ALA A 120 19.99 -17.09 -29.60
C ALA A 120 19.07 -18.32 -29.42
N ILE A 121 18.23 -18.36 -28.37
CA ILE A 121 17.26 -19.44 -28.19
C ILE A 121 16.16 -19.35 -29.24
N GLU A 122 15.63 -18.16 -29.49
CA GLU A 122 14.63 -17.92 -30.53
C GLU A 122 15.12 -18.40 -31.90
N SER A 123 16.36 -18.05 -32.27
CA SER A 123 16.98 -18.41 -33.56
C SER A 123 17.17 -19.92 -33.76
N ARG A 124 17.15 -20.73 -32.69
CA ARG A 124 17.22 -22.21 -32.78
C ARG A 124 15.93 -22.85 -33.29
N GLY A 125 14.82 -22.07 -33.34
CA GLY A 125 13.57 -22.53 -33.93
C GLY A 125 12.81 -23.58 -33.11
N ASN A 126 13.04 -23.66 -31.77
CA ASN A 126 12.26 -24.51 -30.89
C ASN A 126 11.17 -23.68 -30.18
N PRO A 127 9.88 -23.76 -30.63
CA PRO A 127 8.83 -22.91 -30.09
C PRO A 127 8.64 -23.05 -28.58
N GLY A 128 8.69 -24.29 -28.04
CA GLY A 128 8.51 -24.53 -26.60
C GLY A 128 9.62 -23.90 -25.77
N ALA A 129 10.89 -24.08 -26.12
CA ALA A 129 12.01 -23.45 -25.43
C ALA A 129 11.98 -21.92 -25.55
N THR A 130 11.57 -21.41 -26.72
CA THR A 130 11.42 -19.98 -26.97
C THR A 130 10.31 -19.38 -26.10
N ALA A 131 9.16 -20.03 -25.99
CA ALA A 131 8.07 -19.58 -25.13
C ALA A 131 8.51 -19.51 -23.68
N VAL A 132 9.22 -20.52 -23.17
CA VAL A 132 9.74 -20.53 -21.79
C VAL A 132 10.79 -19.44 -21.59
N ALA A 133 11.67 -19.20 -22.57
CA ALA A 133 12.69 -18.16 -22.50
C ALA A 133 12.04 -16.76 -22.40
N PHE A 134 11.04 -16.46 -23.21
CA PHE A 134 10.26 -15.22 -23.11
C PHE A 134 9.46 -15.12 -21.81
N TYR A 135 8.93 -16.24 -21.30
CA TYR A 135 8.28 -16.26 -19.99
C TYR A 135 9.25 -15.86 -18.86
N ILE A 136 10.47 -16.41 -18.84
CA ILE A 136 11.50 -16.09 -17.85
C ILE A 136 11.87 -14.60 -17.96
N ALA A 137 12.08 -14.10 -19.17
CA ALA A 137 12.38 -12.68 -19.40
C ALA A 137 11.25 -11.78 -18.88
N GLY A 138 10.01 -12.05 -19.26
CA GLY A 138 8.85 -11.30 -18.80
C GLY A 138 8.64 -11.35 -17.28
N LYS A 139 8.87 -12.51 -16.66
CA LYS A 139 8.80 -12.69 -15.21
C LYS A 139 9.86 -11.85 -14.49
N GLN A 140 11.11 -11.86 -14.98
CA GLN A 140 12.19 -11.04 -14.43
C GLN A 140 11.89 -9.54 -14.53
N GLU A 141 11.40 -9.10 -15.68
CA GLU A 141 11.06 -7.70 -15.90
C GLU A 141 9.84 -7.26 -15.11
N PHE A 142 8.84 -8.13 -14.98
CA PHE A 142 7.69 -7.89 -14.11
C PHE A 142 8.12 -7.70 -12.65
N GLN A 143 9.00 -8.54 -12.13
CA GLN A 143 9.55 -8.43 -10.78
C GLN A 143 10.38 -7.16 -10.59
N SER A 144 11.09 -6.75 -11.64
CA SER A 144 11.87 -5.51 -11.67
C SER A 144 11.02 -4.25 -11.89
N GLY A 145 9.69 -4.40 -12.12
CA GLY A 145 8.77 -3.30 -12.41
C GLY A 145 8.86 -2.74 -13.83
N LYS A 146 9.60 -3.36 -14.73
CA LYS A 146 9.71 -3.01 -16.15
C LYS A 146 8.50 -3.56 -16.92
N PHE A 147 7.31 -3.03 -16.62
CA PHE A 147 6.05 -3.58 -17.13
C PHE A 147 5.87 -3.49 -18.65
N PRO A 148 6.35 -2.45 -19.37
CA PRO A 148 6.30 -2.44 -20.83
C PRO A 148 7.13 -3.55 -21.48
N GLU A 149 8.31 -3.84 -20.92
CA GLU A 149 9.18 -4.93 -21.34
C GLU A 149 8.55 -6.29 -21.03
N ALA A 150 8.09 -6.46 -19.79
CA ALA A 150 7.39 -7.69 -19.37
C ALA A 150 6.19 -8.00 -20.27
N ARG A 151 5.43 -6.96 -20.66
CA ARG A 151 4.29 -7.11 -21.58
C ARG A 151 4.74 -7.69 -22.92
N ARG A 152 5.77 -7.10 -23.55
CA ARG A 152 6.29 -7.57 -24.83
C ARG A 152 6.75 -9.02 -24.77
N ASP A 153 7.44 -9.37 -23.69
CA ASP A 153 7.96 -10.72 -23.54
C ASP A 153 6.86 -11.75 -23.28
N PHE A 154 5.87 -11.44 -22.45
CA PHE A 154 4.73 -12.34 -22.27
C PHE A 154 3.90 -12.49 -23.55
N GLU A 155 3.69 -11.42 -24.32
CA GLU A 155 3.00 -11.47 -25.61
C GLU A 155 3.79 -12.32 -26.62
N ALA A 156 5.11 -12.17 -26.69
CA ALA A 156 5.97 -13.02 -27.46
C ALA A 156 5.92 -14.49 -27.04
N GLY A 157 6.00 -14.75 -25.72
CA GLY A 157 5.87 -16.10 -25.17
C GLY A 157 4.52 -16.75 -25.53
N MET A 158 3.42 -16.01 -25.44
CA MET A 158 2.09 -16.48 -25.85
C MET A 158 1.95 -16.70 -27.35
N HIS A 159 2.75 -16.01 -28.18
CA HIS A 159 2.79 -16.26 -29.62
C HIS A 159 3.37 -17.66 -29.92
N TYR A 160 4.44 -18.06 -29.22
CA TYR A 160 5.10 -19.36 -29.41
C TYR A 160 4.35 -20.51 -28.74
N ASP A 161 3.74 -20.27 -27.55
CA ASP A 161 2.91 -21.26 -26.84
C ASP A 161 1.66 -20.58 -26.27
N PRO A 162 0.59 -20.47 -27.07
CA PRO A 162 -0.63 -19.83 -26.64
C PRO A 162 -1.40 -20.62 -25.56
N GLN A 163 -1.08 -21.88 -25.34
CA GLN A 163 -1.75 -22.71 -24.33
C GLN A 163 -0.95 -22.86 -23.03
N ASN A 164 0.15 -22.12 -22.86
CA ASN A 164 0.94 -22.18 -21.65
C ASN A 164 0.22 -21.46 -20.49
N PRO A 165 -0.26 -22.17 -19.46
CA PRO A 165 -1.03 -21.56 -18.39
C PRO A 165 -0.19 -20.57 -17.55
N ALA A 166 1.12 -20.82 -17.39
CA ALA A 166 1.99 -19.96 -16.61
C ALA A 166 2.15 -18.58 -17.27
N ILE A 167 2.40 -18.55 -18.59
CA ILE A 167 2.55 -17.29 -19.34
C ILE A 167 1.25 -16.49 -19.28
N VAL A 168 0.10 -17.14 -19.56
CA VAL A 168 -1.21 -16.50 -19.55
C VAL A 168 -1.55 -15.95 -18.16
N ASN A 169 -1.18 -16.69 -17.11
CA ASN A 169 -1.43 -16.28 -15.72
C ASN A 169 -0.58 -15.08 -15.31
N PHE A 170 0.71 -15.05 -15.67
CA PHE A 170 1.57 -13.90 -15.41
C PHE A 170 1.16 -12.67 -16.22
N TYR A 171 0.71 -12.85 -17.44
CA TYR A 171 0.16 -11.75 -18.24
C TYR A 171 -1.10 -11.16 -17.61
N ALA A 172 -1.99 -12.00 -17.06
CA ALA A 172 -3.13 -11.52 -16.29
C ALA A 172 -2.68 -10.73 -15.03
N SER A 173 -1.66 -11.19 -14.30
CA SER A 173 -1.08 -10.47 -13.18
C SER A 173 -0.51 -9.11 -13.60
N LEU A 174 0.15 -9.04 -14.75
CA LEU A 174 0.65 -7.80 -15.33
C LEU A 174 -0.48 -6.81 -15.64
N LEU A 175 -1.57 -7.30 -16.21
CA LEU A 175 -2.76 -6.47 -16.50
C LEU A 175 -3.39 -5.91 -15.24
N ILE A 176 -3.46 -6.70 -14.15
CA ILE A 176 -3.93 -6.21 -12.85
C ILE A 176 -3.02 -5.08 -12.37
N ARG A 177 -1.70 -5.29 -12.35
CA ARG A 177 -0.71 -4.31 -11.90
C ARG A 177 -0.75 -3.01 -12.69
N THR A 178 -1.05 -3.07 -13.98
CA THR A 178 -1.12 -1.91 -14.87
C THR A 178 -2.52 -1.29 -14.98
N GLY A 179 -3.45 -1.63 -14.07
CA GLY A 179 -4.79 -1.04 -13.99
C GLY A 179 -5.80 -1.56 -15.02
N ASN A 180 -5.49 -2.66 -15.72
CA ASN A 180 -6.36 -3.24 -16.75
C ASN A 180 -7.15 -4.45 -16.21
N ALA A 181 -7.78 -4.31 -15.04
CA ALA A 181 -8.40 -5.41 -14.31
C ALA A 181 -9.51 -6.13 -15.09
N LYS A 182 -10.34 -5.39 -15.84
CA LYS A 182 -11.40 -6.00 -16.67
C LYS A 182 -10.81 -6.94 -17.73
N GLN A 183 -9.76 -6.52 -18.42
CA GLN A 183 -9.06 -7.35 -19.40
C GLN A 183 -8.35 -8.54 -18.71
N ALA A 184 -7.80 -8.33 -17.52
CA ALA A 184 -7.14 -9.39 -16.75
C ALA A 184 -8.07 -10.57 -16.45
N ILE A 185 -9.39 -10.34 -16.24
CA ILE A 185 -10.35 -11.42 -15.99
C ILE A 185 -10.37 -12.43 -17.15
N GLU A 186 -10.31 -11.98 -18.40
CA GLU A 186 -10.36 -12.87 -19.58
C GLU A 186 -9.13 -13.78 -19.60
N TYR A 187 -7.93 -13.23 -19.38
CA TYR A 187 -6.69 -14.01 -19.36
C TYR A 187 -6.61 -14.92 -18.12
N ALA A 188 -6.98 -14.44 -16.95
CA ALA A 188 -7.01 -15.27 -15.74
C ALA A 188 -8.02 -16.43 -15.86
N ALA A 189 -9.20 -16.18 -16.39
CA ALA A 189 -10.18 -17.24 -16.67
C ALA A 189 -9.67 -18.24 -17.73
N ARG A 190 -8.88 -17.78 -18.70
CA ARG A 190 -8.20 -18.67 -19.66
C ARG A 190 -7.13 -19.51 -18.96
N ALA A 191 -6.32 -18.93 -18.08
CA ALA A 191 -5.34 -19.69 -17.29
C ALA A 191 -6.00 -20.77 -16.42
N VAL A 192 -7.15 -20.47 -15.78
CA VAL A 192 -7.94 -21.47 -15.05
C VAL A 192 -8.47 -22.59 -15.96
N ARG A 193 -8.93 -22.27 -17.18
CA ARG A 193 -9.35 -23.32 -18.12
C ARG A 193 -8.20 -24.22 -18.56
N LEU A 194 -6.99 -23.68 -18.70
CA LEU A 194 -5.79 -24.43 -19.08
C LEU A 194 -5.23 -25.26 -17.91
N ALA A 195 -5.41 -24.80 -16.68
CA ALA A 195 -4.95 -25.45 -15.45
C ALA A 195 -6.01 -25.35 -14.34
N PRO A 196 -7.08 -26.15 -14.37
CA PRO A 196 -8.22 -26.02 -13.43
C PRO A 196 -7.86 -26.21 -11.95
N ASP A 197 -6.84 -27.02 -11.69
CA ASP A 197 -6.37 -27.35 -10.33
C ASP A 197 -5.19 -26.44 -9.89
N SER A 198 -4.93 -25.37 -10.61
CA SER A 198 -3.90 -24.40 -10.25
C SER A 198 -4.43 -23.41 -9.20
N ALA A 199 -3.93 -23.50 -7.97
CA ALA A 199 -4.20 -22.51 -6.93
C ALA A 199 -3.82 -21.10 -7.38
N ASP A 200 -2.68 -20.97 -8.10
CA ASP A 200 -2.19 -19.69 -8.62
C ASP A 200 -3.13 -19.07 -9.67
N ALA A 201 -3.64 -19.87 -10.61
CA ALA A 201 -4.57 -19.37 -11.61
C ALA A 201 -5.89 -18.89 -10.99
N LEU A 202 -6.42 -19.64 -10.03
CA LEU A 202 -7.63 -19.27 -9.26
C LEU A 202 -7.38 -18.03 -8.40
N ALA A 203 -6.19 -17.89 -7.81
CA ALA A 203 -5.82 -16.71 -7.05
C ALA A 203 -5.82 -15.47 -7.95
N VAL A 204 -5.11 -15.51 -9.08
CA VAL A 204 -5.04 -14.40 -10.04
C VAL A 204 -6.42 -14.03 -10.58
N LEU A 205 -7.28 -15.03 -10.86
CA LEU A 205 -8.65 -14.76 -11.27
C LEU A 205 -9.42 -13.98 -10.19
N GLY A 206 -9.31 -14.39 -8.93
CA GLY A 206 -9.92 -13.66 -7.82
C GLY A 206 -9.38 -12.22 -7.68
N PHE A 207 -8.07 -12.03 -7.84
CA PHE A 207 -7.48 -10.69 -7.86
C PHE A 207 -8.01 -9.81 -9.01
N ALA A 208 -8.10 -10.35 -10.22
CA ALA A 208 -8.65 -9.64 -11.37
C ALA A 208 -10.11 -9.24 -11.14
N GLN A 209 -10.93 -10.17 -10.63
CA GLN A 209 -12.33 -9.94 -10.30
C GLN A 209 -12.49 -8.87 -9.21
N TYR A 210 -11.71 -8.94 -8.13
CA TYR A 210 -11.77 -7.96 -7.04
C TYR A 210 -11.37 -6.56 -7.52
N ALA A 211 -10.27 -6.45 -8.26
CA ALA A 211 -9.81 -5.19 -8.83
C ALA A 211 -10.77 -4.59 -9.86
N ALA A 212 -11.56 -5.44 -10.53
CA ALA A 212 -12.61 -5.00 -11.47
C ALA A 212 -13.95 -4.67 -10.78
N GLY A 213 -14.05 -4.79 -9.44
CA GLY A 213 -15.26 -4.49 -8.68
C GLY A 213 -16.25 -5.65 -8.54
N TYR A 214 -15.81 -6.90 -8.74
CA TYR A 214 -16.63 -8.11 -8.59
C TYR A 214 -16.25 -8.93 -7.34
N PRO A 215 -16.50 -8.42 -6.11
CA PRO A 215 -16.05 -9.07 -4.87
C PRO A 215 -16.72 -10.43 -4.61
N LYS A 216 -17.95 -10.64 -5.10
CA LYS A 216 -18.65 -11.94 -4.94
C LYS A 216 -17.94 -13.05 -5.72
N GLU A 217 -17.60 -12.79 -6.97
CA GLU A 217 -16.85 -13.70 -7.85
C GLU A 217 -15.44 -13.92 -7.32
N ALA A 218 -14.77 -12.84 -6.87
CA ALA A 218 -13.44 -12.91 -6.27
C ALA A 218 -13.40 -13.86 -5.07
N THR A 219 -14.35 -13.75 -4.15
CA THR A 219 -14.43 -14.64 -2.97
C THR A 219 -14.62 -16.10 -3.37
N GLN A 220 -15.37 -16.39 -4.43
CA GLN A 220 -15.54 -17.76 -4.94
C GLN A 220 -14.23 -18.33 -5.51
N SER A 221 -13.52 -17.51 -6.29
CA SER A 221 -12.22 -17.89 -6.87
C SER A 221 -11.17 -18.12 -5.79
N TRP A 222 -11.07 -17.23 -4.82
CA TRP A 222 -10.13 -17.34 -3.70
C TRP A 222 -10.44 -18.53 -2.77
N LYS A 223 -11.72 -18.82 -2.48
CA LYS A 223 -12.11 -20.02 -1.72
C LYS A 223 -11.62 -21.29 -2.41
N LYS A 224 -11.75 -21.38 -3.75
CA LYS A 224 -11.23 -22.52 -4.51
C LYS A 224 -9.69 -22.58 -4.46
N SER A 225 -9.01 -21.43 -4.59
CA SER A 225 -7.55 -21.36 -4.52
C SER A 225 -7.01 -21.87 -3.18
N ILE A 226 -7.53 -21.36 -2.04
CA ILE A 226 -7.06 -21.78 -0.71
C ILE A 226 -7.44 -23.22 -0.35
N ALA A 227 -8.49 -23.77 -0.95
CA ALA A 227 -8.84 -25.17 -0.79
C ALA A 227 -7.81 -26.10 -1.44
N ILE A 228 -7.13 -25.67 -2.52
CA ILE A 228 -6.06 -26.41 -3.18
C ILE A 228 -4.73 -26.20 -2.43
N ARG A 229 -4.38 -24.93 -2.17
CA ARG A 229 -3.17 -24.54 -1.46
C ARG A 229 -3.48 -23.42 -0.48
N PRO A 230 -3.41 -23.67 0.85
CA PRO A 230 -3.60 -22.64 1.87
C PRO A 230 -2.62 -21.49 1.68
N ASP A 231 -3.13 -20.25 1.71
CA ASP A 231 -2.35 -19.03 1.61
C ASP A 231 -2.94 -17.96 2.53
N ALA A 232 -2.15 -17.54 3.52
CA ALA A 232 -2.60 -16.58 4.53
C ALA A 232 -2.87 -15.17 3.95
N SER A 233 -2.22 -14.80 2.86
CA SER A 233 -2.46 -13.50 2.20
C SER A 233 -3.80 -13.49 1.48
N ILE A 234 -4.12 -14.57 0.77
CA ILE A 234 -5.41 -14.75 0.10
C ILE A 234 -6.54 -14.87 1.15
N GLN A 235 -6.28 -15.55 2.28
CA GLN A 235 -7.25 -15.65 3.37
C GLN A 235 -7.62 -14.26 3.92
N ARG A 236 -6.64 -13.39 4.20
CA ARG A 236 -6.91 -12.02 4.66
C ARG A 236 -7.76 -11.21 3.67
N LEU A 237 -7.49 -11.35 2.38
CA LEU A 237 -8.30 -10.69 1.35
C LEU A 237 -9.72 -11.26 1.26
N LEU A 238 -9.85 -12.57 1.42
CA LEU A 238 -11.16 -13.24 1.46
C LEU A 238 -11.99 -12.74 2.64
N ASP A 239 -11.37 -12.61 3.83
CA ASP A 239 -12.01 -12.09 5.04
C ASP A 239 -12.42 -10.62 4.85
N ARG A 240 -11.54 -9.80 4.26
CA ARG A 240 -11.85 -8.41 3.92
C ARG A 240 -13.01 -8.30 2.92
N ALA A 241 -12.94 -9.02 1.82
CA ALA A 241 -14.02 -9.03 0.82
C ALA A 241 -15.34 -9.55 1.42
N GLY A 242 -15.28 -10.47 2.38
CA GLY A 242 -16.43 -10.94 3.16
C GLY A 242 -17.08 -9.83 3.98
N ARG A 243 -16.27 -9.00 4.68
CA ARG A 243 -16.77 -7.83 5.41
C ARG A 243 -17.39 -6.79 4.48
N GLU A 244 -16.74 -6.49 3.35
CA GLU A 244 -17.29 -5.61 2.31
C GLU A 244 -18.66 -6.10 1.82
N LEU A 245 -18.77 -7.38 1.46
CA LEU A 245 -20.02 -7.96 0.99
C LEU A 245 -21.14 -7.92 2.03
N THR A 246 -20.80 -8.05 3.32
CA THR A 246 -21.76 -7.93 4.41
C THR A 246 -22.23 -6.49 4.58
N ALA A 247 -21.30 -5.55 4.61
CA ALA A 247 -21.59 -4.13 4.78
C ALA A 247 -22.34 -3.53 3.58
N GLU A 248 -22.01 -3.98 2.36
CA GLU A 248 -22.51 -3.42 1.11
C GLU A 248 -23.67 -4.24 0.49
N ASN A 249 -24.25 -5.14 1.23
CA ASN A 249 -25.23 -6.11 0.71
C ASN A 249 -26.49 -5.44 0.09
N ASN A 250 -26.92 -4.27 0.64
CA ASN A 250 -28.10 -3.54 0.19
C ASN A 250 -27.74 -2.24 -0.56
N TYR A 251 -26.50 -2.10 -1.03
CA TYR A 251 -26.03 -0.89 -1.70
C TYR A 251 -26.59 -0.83 -3.12
N SER A 252 -27.02 0.39 -3.47
CA SER A 252 -27.31 0.79 -4.83
C SER A 252 -26.05 1.32 -5.50
N GLU A 253 -26.06 1.33 -6.83
CA GLU A 253 -24.93 1.82 -7.63
C GLU A 253 -25.41 2.93 -8.56
N ARG A 254 -24.58 3.97 -8.73
CA ARG A 254 -24.79 5.07 -9.66
C ARG A 254 -23.48 5.35 -10.40
N GLU A 255 -23.51 5.22 -11.71
CA GLU A 255 -22.36 5.47 -12.57
C GLU A 255 -22.39 6.90 -13.12
N THR A 256 -21.19 7.54 -13.20
CA THR A 256 -20.94 8.84 -13.84
C THR A 256 -19.78 8.70 -14.83
N GLY A 257 -19.25 9.83 -15.34
CA GLY A 257 -18.15 9.82 -16.30
C GLY A 257 -16.89 9.10 -15.78
N HIS A 258 -16.44 9.43 -14.57
CA HIS A 258 -15.20 8.91 -14.02
C HIS A 258 -15.40 8.03 -12.77
N PHE A 259 -16.62 7.99 -12.21
CA PHE A 259 -16.88 7.36 -10.92
C PHE A 259 -18.03 6.35 -10.98
N VAL A 260 -17.89 5.31 -10.15
CA VAL A 260 -18.97 4.38 -9.80
C VAL A 260 -19.25 4.54 -8.31
N LEU A 261 -20.35 5.20 -7.96
CA LEU A 261 -20.76 5.46 -6.58
C LEU A 261 -21.61 4.32 -6.05
N ARG A 262 -21.23 3.75 -4.91
CA ARG A 262 -21.99 2.72 -4.18
C ARG A 262 -22.42 3.27 -2.83
N TYR A 263 -23.68 3.09 -2.48
CA TYR A 263 -24.29 3.67 -1.29
C TYR A 263 -25.53 2.89 -0.85
N GLU A 264 -25.85 2.98 0.42
CA GLU A 264 -27.15 2.56 0.93
C GLU A 264 -28.12 3.74 0.92
N GLY A 265 -29.33 3.52 0.35
CA GLY A 265 -30.27 4.59 0.02
C GLY A 265 -30.79 5.41 1.18
N THR A 266 -30.79 4.84 2.40
CA THR A 266 -31.29 5.51 3.62
C THR A 266 -30.24 6.35 4.35
N GLN A 267 -28.96 6.15 4.06
CA GLN A 267 -27.83 6.82 4.77
C GLN A 267 -27.57 8.24 4.31
N SER A 268 -27.94 8.58 3.09
CA SER A 268 -27.66 9.88 2.49
C SER A 268 -28.75 10.30 1.52
N SER A 269 -28.98 11.63 1.39
CA SER A 269 -29.93 12.16 0.44
C SER A 269 -29.41 12.11 -1.00
N ASP A 270 -30.29 12.11 -2.01
CA ASP A 270 -29.91 12.21 -3.43
C ASP A 270 -29.14 13.51 -3.73
N THR A 271 -29.52 14.60 -3.05
CA THR A 271 -28.82 15.89 -3.18
C THR A 271 -27.38 15.77 -2.69
N PHE A 272 -27.17 15.18 -1.53
CA PHE A 272 -25.83 15.02 -0.98
C PHE A 272 -24.95 14.10 -1.85
N ARG A 273 -25.47 12.96 -2.33
CA ARG A 273 -24.77 12.09 -3.27
C ARG A 273 -24.37 12.81 -4.56
N SER A 274 -25.28 13.65 -5.08
CA SER A 274 -25.01 14.47 -6.28
C SER A 274 -23.93 15.51 -6.02
N GLN A 275 -23.91 16.12 -4.81
CA GLN A 275 -22.83 17.03 -4.41
C GLN A 275 -21.48 16.33 -4.31
N ILE A 276 -21.42 15.13 -3.70
CA ILE A 276 -20.17 14.33 -3.66
C ILE A 276 -19.66 14.07 -5.08
N LEU A 277 -20.52 13.58 -5.97
CA LEU A 277 -20.11 13.28 -7.35
C LEU A 277 -19.66 14.53 -8.09
N SER A 278 -20.38 15.65 -7.99
CA SER A 278 -19.96 16.90 -8.64
C SER A 278 -18.64 17.45 -8.09
N THR A 279 -18.39 17.30 -6.78
CA THR A 279 -17.13 17.68 -6.15
C THR A 279 -15.97 16.80 -6.64
N LEU A 280 -16.19 15.49 -6.73
CA LEU A 280 -15.19 14.56 -7.25
C LEU A 280 -14.88 14.80 -8.74
N GLU A 281 -15.89 15.07 -9.58
CA GLU A 281 -15.70 15.38 -11.01
C GLU A 281 -14.92 16.69 -11.20
N ALA A 282 -15.19 17.72 -10.39
CA ALA A 282 -14.41 18.95 -10.40
C ALA A 282 -12.96 18.72 -9.98
N ALA A 283 -12.75 18.00 -8.87
CA ALA A 283 -11.42 17.63 -8.40
C ALA A 283 -10.66 16.76 -9.43
N TYR A 284 -11.35 15.82 -10.09
CA TYR A 284 -10.78 14.99 -11.15
C TYR A 284 -10.23 15.85 -12.29
N THR A 285 -11.00 16.81 -12.75
CA THR A 285 -10.60 17.73 -13.83
C THR A 285 -9.34 18.52 -13.45
N GLU A 286 -9.28 19.06 -12.23
CA GLU A 286 -8.11 19.81 -11.75
C GLU A 286 -6.87 18.90 -11.61
N LEU A 287 -7.04 17.70 -11.11
CA LEU A 287 -5.95 16.72 -10.97
C LEU A 287 -5.47 16.24 -12.34
N ALA A 288 -6.36 15.93 -13.27
CA ALA A 288 -5.99 15.55 -14.63
C ALA A 288 -5.16 16.63 -15.33
N GLN A 289 -5.51 17.91 -15.15
CA GLN A 289 -4.71 19.03 -15.65
C GLN A 289 -3.34 19.12 -14.96
N SER A 290 -3.29 18.92 -13.63
CA SER A 290 -2.05 19.04 -12.85
C SER A 290 -1.07 17.90 -13.14
N PHE A 291 -1.57 16.67 -13.30
CA PHE A 291 -0.73 15.50 -13.57
C PHE A 291 -0.48 15.26 -15.06
N GLY A 292 -1.28 15.86 -15.97
CA GLY A 292 -1.21 15.55 -17.40
C GLY A 292 -1.54 14.09 -17.74
N ALA A 293 -2.24 13.40 -16.87
CA ALA A 293 -2.59 11.98 -16.97
C ALA A 293 -3.93 11.73 -16.28
N GLU A 294 -4.57 10.62 -16.63
CA GLU A 294 -5.88 10.24 -16.09
C GLU A 294 -5.87 8.76 -15.66
N PRO A 295 -6.57 8.38 -14.59
CA PRO A 295 -6.84 6.97 -14.26
C PRO A 295 -7.53 6.25 -15.42
N ARG A 296 -7.06 5.03 -15.74
CA ARG A 296 -7.53 4.25 -16.91
C ARG A 296 -8.91 3.62 -16.74
N SER A 297 -9.37 3.53 -15.52
CA SER A 297 -10.66 2.92 -15.19
C SER A 297 -11.47 3.84 -14.29
N SER A 298 -12.79 3.69 -14.34
CA SER A 298 -13.70 4.38 -13.41
C SER A 298 -13.32 4.08 -11.96
N ILE A 299 -13.32 5.11 -11.13
CA ILE A 299 -12.92 5.03 -9.73
C ILE A 299 -14.15 4.64 -8.90
N GLN A 300 -13.99 3.58 -8.12
CA GLN A 300 -15.04 3.12 -7.21
C GLN A 300 -15.08 4.03 -5.98
N VAL A 301 -16.27 4.56 -5.68
CA VAL A 301 -16.52 5.39 -4.50
C VAL A 301 -17.58 4.71 -3.66
N VAL A 302 -17.31 4.48 -2.37
CA VAL A 302 -18.23 3.77 -1.49
C VAL A 302 -18.53 4.63 -0.28
N LEU A 303 -19.81 4.91 -0.05
CA LEU A 303 -20.26 5.67 1.10
C LEU A 303 -20.68 4.73 2.23
N TYR A 304 -20.12 4.92 3.40
CA TYR A 304 -20.36 4.07 4.58
C TYR A 304 -20.97 4.85 5.74
N THR A 305 -21.60 4.13 6.68
CA THR A 305 -21.70 4.61 8.06
C THR A 305 -20.32 4.60 8.70
N ASN A 306 -20.09 5.34 9.78
CA ASN A 306 -18.82 5.30 10.50
C ASN A 306 -18.48 3.88 10.95
N GLN A 307 -19.45 3.16 11.53
CA GLN A 307 -19.25 1.79 11.96
C GLN A 307 -18.82 0.87 10.81
N ALA A 308 -19.56 0.87 9.70
CA ALA A 308 -19.25 0.03 8.54
C ALA A 308 -17.90 0.38 7.91
N PHE A 309 -17.50 1.67 7.92
CA PHE A 309 -16.20 2.09 7.44
C PHE A 309 -15.07 1.43 8.23
N PHE A 310 -15.11 1.53 9.55
CA PHE A 310 -14.07 0.93 10.40
C PHE A 310 -14.12 -0.60 10.40
N ASP A 311 -15.30 -1.21 10.37
CA ASP A 311 -15.46 -2.67 10.28
C ASP A 311 -14.85 -3.24 8.99
N VAL A 312 -14.97 -2.51 7.87
CA VAL A 312 -14.44 -2.94 6.57
C VAL A 312 -12.95 -2.66 6.46
N THR A 313 -12.52 -1.46 6.86
CA THR A 313 -11.15 -0.98 6.59
C THR A 313 -10.17 -1.35 7.69
N HIS A 314 -10.62 -1.49 8.95
CA HIS A 314 -9.77 -1.56 10.15
C HIS A 314 -8.77 -0.39 10.19
N ALA A 315 -9.18 0.76 9.65
CA ALA A 315 -8.38 1.98 9.69
C ALA A 315 -8.28 2.54 11.10
N PRO A 316 -7.22 3.31 11.42
CA PRO A 316 -7.14 4.04 12.68
C PRO A 316 -8.33 4.97 12.89
N SER A 317 -8.67 5.23 14.15
CA SER A 317 -9.86 6.01 14.54
C SER A 317 -9.88 7.44 13.99
N TRP A 318 -8.71 8.00 13.70
CA TRP A 318 -8.54 9.35 13.15
C TRP A 318 -8.68 9.41 11.62
N THR A 319 -8.88 8.28 10.93
CA THR A 319 -8.98 8.22 9.47
C THR A 319 -10.32 8.80 9.01
N ALA A 320 -10.26 9.91 8.28
CA ALA A 320 -11.45 10.61 7.78
C ALA A 320 -12.02 10.00 6.48
N ALA A 321 -11.18 9.41 5.66
CA ALA A 321 -11.51 8.64 4.46
C ALA A 321 -10.32 7.76 4.07
N LEU A 322 -10.47 6.91 3.08
CA LEU A 322 -9.39 5.99 2.66
C LEU A 322 -9.51 5.67 1.18
N ASN A 323 -8.38 5.72 0.47
CA ASN A 323 -8.25 5.19 -0.87
C ASN A 323 -7.34 3.95 -0.89
N ASP A 324 -7.93 2.79 -0.93
CA ASP A 324 -7.26 1.49 -1.04
C ASP A 324 -7.51 0.80 -2.38
N GLY A 325 -7.65 1.60 -3.44
CA GLY A 325 -8.13 1.22 -4.75
C GLY A 325 -9.63 1.48 -4.92
N LYS A 326 -10.32 1.80 -3.82
CA LYS A 326 -11.68 2.37 -3.78
C LYS A 326 -11.65 3.57 -2.84
N LEU A 327 -12.33 4.66 -3.20
CA LEU A 327 -12.54 5.77 -2.28
C LEU A 327 -13.62 5.37 -1.28
N ARG A 328 -13.25 5.17 -0.03
CA ARG A 328 -14.16 4.80 1.06
C ARG A 328 -14.39 6.00 1.96
N ILE A 329 -15.63 6.42 2.07
CA ILE A 329 -15.99 7.69 2.71
C ILE A 329 -17.07 7.43 3.76
N PRO A 330 -16.78 7.64 5.05
CA PRO A 330 -17.81 7.63 6.09
C PRO A 330 -18.63 8.92 5.98
N VAL A 331 -19.94 8.79 5.80
CA VAL A 331 -20.85 9.94 5.56
C VAL A 331 -21.94 10.09 6.62
N GLN A 332 -21.87 9.30 7.70
CA GLN A 332 -22.91 9.33 8.72
C GLN A 332 -23.04 10.71 9.38
N GLY A 333 -24.26 11.25 9.36
CA GLY A 333 -24.56 12.56 9.95
C GLY A 333 -24.20 13.75 9.06
N LEU A 334 -23.80 13.53 7.82
CA LEU A 334 -23.51 14.59 6.84
C LEU A 334 -24.67 14.77 5.87
N ASP A 335 -25.13 16.02 5.73
CA ASP A 335 -26.23 16.39 4.81
C ASP A 335 -25.75 17.16 3.58
N SER A 336 -24.52 17.67 3.60
CA SER A 336 -23.93 18.46 2.52
C SER A 336 -22.41 18.31 2.48
N VAL A 337 -21.81 18.58 1.34
CA VAL A 337 -20.34 18.61 1.19
C VAL A 337 -19.81 19.92 1.76
N THR A 338 -19.11 19.81 2.89
CA THR A 338 -18.37 20.93 3.49
C THR A 338 -17.05 21.17 2.76
N SER A 339 -16.37 22.32 3.03
CA SER A 339 -15.02 22.58 2.53
C SER A 339 -14.04 21.50 2.93
N ASP A 340 -14.12 21.03 4.18
CA ASP A 340 -13.22 20.02 4.73
C ASP A 340 -13.44 18.65 4.04
N LEU A 341 -14.71 18.26 3.84
CA LEU A 341 -15.02 17.06 3.08
C LEU A 341 -14.53 17.16 1.63
N ALA A 342 -14.68 18.32 0.99
CA ALA A 342 -14.19 18.52 -0.37
C ALA A 342 -12.67 18.40 -0.47
N GLN A 343 -11.92 18.89 0.54
CA GLN A 343 -10.48 18.73 0.63
C GLN A 343 -10.10 17.25 0.79
N ILE A 344 -10.75 16.53 1.72
CA ILE A 344 -10.55 15.10 1.93
C ILE A 344 -10.83 14.31 0.64
N LEU A 345 -11.94 14.59 -0.06
CA LEU A 345 -12.27 13.93 -1.32
C LEU A 345 -11.18 14.15 -2.38
N LYS A 346 -10.64 15.36 -2.48
CA LYS A 346 -9.57 15.69 -3.42
C LYS A 346 -8.25 15.01 -3.04
N HIS A 347 -7.92 14.96 -1.75
CA HIS A 347 -6.78 14.24 -1.21
C HIS A 347 -6.83 12.75 -1.60
N GLU A 348 -7.92 12.09 -1.24
CA GLU A 348 -8.10 10.67 -1.54
C GLU A 348 -8.13 10.38 -3.05
N LEU A 349 -8.70 11.29 -3.83
CA LEU A 349 -8.70 11.18 -5.28
C LEU A 349 -7.28 11.32 -5.86
N ALA A 350 -6.44 12.19 -5.32
CA ALA A 350 -5.06 12.37 -5.78
C ALA A 350 -4.25 11.07 -5.68
N HIS A 351 -4.48 10.23 -4.66
CA HIS A 351 -3.87 8.91 -4.57
C HIS A 351 -4.15 8.03 -5.79
N SER A 352 -5.34 8.12 -6.41
CA SER A 352 -5.64 7.36 -7.62
C SER A 352 -4.78 7.78 -8.80
N PHE A 353 -4.45 9.06 -8.93
CA PHE A 353 -3.54 9.60 -9.96
C PHE A 353 -2.09 9.21 -9.69
N VAL A 354 -1.62 9.40 -8.45
CA VAL A 354 -0.28 8.98 -8.02
C VAL A 354 -0.07 7.50 -8.31
N ASN A 355 -1.06 6.68 -7.96
CA ASN A 355 -1.03 5.24 -8.19
C ASN A 355 -1.00 4.88 -9.67
N GLN A 356 -1.79 5.55 -10.50
CA GLN A 356 -1.79 5.34 -11.95
C GLN A 356 -0.40 5.61 -12.56
N LEU A 357 0.27 6.68 -12.15
CA LEU A 357 1.59 7.08 -12.65
C LEU A 357 2.71 6.18 -12.13
N SER A 358 2.71 5.93 -10.83
CA SER A 358 3.76 5.14 -10.16
C SER A 358 3.54 3.63 -10.23
N VAL A 359 2.40 3.18 -10.75
CA VAL A 359 1.98 1.76 -10.79
C VAL A 359 2.10 1.10 -9.41
N GLY A 360 1.69 1.85 -8.36
CA GLY A 360 1.74 1.40 -6.97
C GLY A 360 3.13 1.30 -6.35
N ARG A 361 4.12 1.97 -6.91
CA ARG A 361 5.51 1.95 -6.43
C ARG A 361 5.95 3.26 -5.76
N CYS A 362 5.00 4.15 -5.51
CA CYS A 362 5.27 5.42 -4.86
C CYS A 362 5.64 5.19 -3.38
N PRO A 363 6.77 5.70 -2.88
CA PRO A 363 7.05 5.68 -1.43
C PRO A 363 6.01 6.54 -0.70
N MET A 364 5.73 6.20 0.57
CA MET A 364 4.62 6.82 1.31
C MET A 364 4.80 8.33 1.45
N TRP A 365 6.00 8.82 1.76
CA TRP A 365 6.26 10.26 1.87
C TRP A 365 5.89 11.03 0.59
N LEU A 366 6.18 10.45 -0.58
CA LEU A 366 5.86 11.10 -1.85
C LEU A 366 4.36 11.00 -2.16
N ASN A 367 3.75 9.86 -1.86
CA ASN A 367 2.32 9.64 -2.06
C ASN A 367 1.48 10.61 -1.22
N GLU A 368 1.76 10.70 0.08
CA GLU A 368 1.07 11.58 1.01
C GLU A 368 1.40 13.06 0.75
N GLY A 369 2.67 13.36 0.50
CA GLY A 369 3.09 14.72 0.20
C GLY A 369 2.44 15.28 -1.07
N VAL A 370 2.30 14.46 -2.12
CA VAL A 370 1.61 14.85 -3.35
C VAL A 370 0.10 15.03 -3.10
N ALA A 371 -0.54 14.10 -2.39
CA ALA A 371 -1.96 14.21 -2.07
C ALA A 371 -2.27 15.49 -1.30
N GLN A 372 -1.48 15.81 -0.26
CA GLN A 372 -1.60 17.06 0.51
C GLN A 372 -1.30 18.31 -0.33
N ALA A 373 -0.32 18.27 -1.24
CA ALA A 373 0.01 19.40 -2.11
C ALA A 373 -1.06 19.67 -3.19
N MET A 374 -1.93 18.69 -3.48
CA MET A 374 -3.06 18.85 -4.40
C MET A 374 -4.32 19.37 -3.70
N GLU A 375 -4.51 19.16 -2.42
CA GLU A 375 -5.48 19.90 -1.62
C GLU A 375 -4.96 21.33 -1.37
N PRO A 376 -5.81 22.33 -1.07
CA PRO A 376 -5.35 23.69 -0.75
C PRO A 376 -4.80 23.76 0.70
N ARG A 377 -3.89 22.86 1.05
CA ARG A 377 -3.18 22.81 2.33
C ARG A 377 -1.81 23.46 2.22
N SER A 378 -1.39 24.14 3.25
CA SER A 378 -0.04 24.64 3.43
C SER A 378 0.44 24.27 4.84
N LEU A 379 1.74 24.28 5.05
CA LEU A 379 2.33 24.04 6.37
C LEU A 379 1.88 25.09 7.42
N GLY A 380 1.47 26.28 6.99
CA GLY A 380 0.84 27.30 7.83
C GLY A 380 1.55 27.51 9.17
N SER A 381 0.85 27.28 10.28
CA SER A 381 1.39 27.41 11.64
C SER A 381 2.41 26.34 12.02
N ASP A 382 2.46 25.22 11.31
CA ASP A 382 3.39 24.11 11.59
C ASP A 382 4.75 24.32 10.94
N GLY A 383 4.85 25.19 9.92
CA GLY A 383 6.08 25.52 9.21
C GLY A 383 7.24 25.98 10.11
N PRO A 384 7.06 26.94 11.04
CA PRO A 384 8.12 27.36 11.96
C PRO A 384 8.62 26.23 12.87
N ARG A 385 7.71 25.41 13.38
CA ARG A 385 8.05 24.22 14.19
C ARG A 385 8.85 23.22 13.37
N LEU A 386 8.43 22.94 12.15
CA LEU A 386 9.13 22.03 11.26
C LEU A 386 10.51 22.55 10.88
N ALA A 387 10.66 23.85 10.57
CA ALA A 387 11.94 24.48 10.32
C ALA A 387 12.91 24.34 11.50
N GLN A 388 12.39 24.49 12.74
CA GLN A 388 13.19 24.29 13.95
C GLN A 388 13.63 22.83 14.14
N LEU A 389 12.76 21.84 13.85
CA LEU A 389 13.12 20.43 13.92
C LEU A 389 14.25 20.08 12.96
N PHE A 390 14.19 20.56 11.72
CA PHE A 390 15.27 20.39 10.73
C PHE A 390 16.57 21.07 11.13
N GLN A 391 16.52 22.26 11.76
CA GLN A 391 17.71 22.93 12.29
C GLN A 391 18.37 22.17 13.44
N GLN A 392 17.59 21.37 14.19
CA GLN A 392 18.06 20.57 15.32
C GLN A 392 18.42 19.13 14.92
N GLU A 393 18.32 18.77 13.65
CA GLU A 393 18.53 17.41 13.13
C GLU A 393 17.62 16.39 13.84
N HIS A 394 16.37 16.77 14.11
CA HIS A 394 15.34 15.94 14.74
C HIS A 394 14.23 15.50 13.77
N GLU A 395 14.40 15.75 12.50
CA GLU A 395 13.51 15.29 11.44
C GLU A 395 13.57 13.76 11.29
N ILE A 396 12.54 13.18 10.72
CA ILE A 396 12.51 11.75 10.39
C ILE A 396 13.32 11.55 9.10
N PRO A 397 14.29 10.63 9.04
CA PRO A 397 15.01 10.33 7.80
C PRO A 397 14.05 9.94 6.68
N LEU A 398 14.18 10.56 5.51
CA LEU A 398 13.22 10.41 4.40
C LEU A 398 13.08 8.95 3.91
N ASN A 399 14.15 8.15 4.01
CA ASN A 399 14.09 6.72 3.73
C ASN A 399 13.26 5.92 4.75
N ALA A 400 13.12 6.41 6.00
CA ALA A 400 12.22 5.81 6.98
C ALA A 400 10.74 6.12 6.71
N LEU A 401 10.47 7.12 5.88
CA LEU A 401 9.14 7.51 5.41
C LEU A 401 8.71 6.79 4.11
N GLU A 402 9.47 5.82 3.62
CA GLU A 402 9.05 5.01 2.46
C GLU A 402 7.87 4.09 2.77
N GLY A 403 7.83 3.59 4.01
CA GLY A 403 6.79 2.68 4.50
C GLY A 403 5.59 3.42 5.09
N SER A 404 4.62 2.63 5.56
CA SER A 404 3.42 3.15 6.19
C SER A 404 3.66 3.98 7.45
N PHE A 405 2.91 5.07 7.59
CA PHE A 405 2.93 5.93 8.78
C PHE A 405 2.13 5.36 9.97
N ALA A 406 1.36 4.31 9.77
CA ALA A 406 0.60 3.66 10.84
C ALA A 406 1.48 3.04 11.94
N SER A 407 2.77 2.84 11.69
CA SER A 407 3.73 2.40 12.71
C SER A 407 4.19 3.52 13.65
N PHE A 408 3.92 4.79 13.31
CA PHE A 408 4.26 5.92 14.14
C PHE A 408 3.19 6.18 15.22
N SER A 409 3.57 6.85 16.30
CA SER A 409 2.60 7.45 17.23
C SER A 409 1.79 8.55 16.53
N GLY A 410 0.66 8.98 17.09
CA GLY A 410 -0.16 10.05 16.49
C GLY A 410 0.66 11.32 16.17
N SER A 411 1.52 11.77 17.10
CA SER A 411 2.42 12.92 16.88
C SER A 411 3.52 12.64 15.85
N GLY A 412 4.03 11.40 15.81
CA GLY A 412 5.02 10.98 14.81
C GLY A 412 4.42 10.89 13.41
N ALA A 413 3.18 10.41 13.29
CA ALA A 413 2.45 10.38 12.04
C ALA A 413 2.18 11.80 11.51
N ALA A 414 1.71 12.72 12.39
CA ALA A 414 1.52 14.12 12.01
C ALA A 414 2.81 14.75 11.48
N LEU A 415 3.95 14.51 12.15
CA LEU A 415 5.26 14.97 11.69
C LEU A 415 5.62 14.36 10.31
N ALA A 416 5.38 13.06 10.11
CA ALA A 416 5.64 12.39 8.83
C ALA A 416 4.81 12.99 7.69
N TYR A 417 3.55 13.36 7.94
CA TYR A 417 2.70 14.07 6.98
C TYR A 417 3.23 15.47 6.65
N ASP A 418 3.65 16.25 7.66
CA ASP A 418 4.19 17.60 7.46
C ASP A 418 5.54 17.57 6.71
N GLU A 419 6.42 16.63 7.03
CA GLU A 419 7.68 16.44 6.31
C GLU A 419 7.46 16.00 4.86
N SER A 420 6.47 15.15 4.61
CA SER A 420 6.07 14.71 3.28
C SER A 420 5.57 15.88 2.43
N LEU A 421 4.71 16.72 2.99
CA LEU A 421 4.22 17.94 2.34
C LEU A 421 5.37 18.92 2.04
N ALA A 422 6.22 19.21 3.04
CA ALA A 422 7.36 20.10 2.88
C ALA A 422 8.30 19.66 1.75
N THR A 423 8.56 18.36 1.69
CA THR A 423 9.43 17.77 0.66
C THR A 423 8.84 17.93 -0.74
N VAL A 424 7.54 17.64 -0.90
CA VAL A 424 6.88 17.81 -2.20
C VAL A 424 6.70 19.26 -2.58
N GLU A 425 6.41 20.15 -1.62
CA GLU A 425 6.38 21.61 -1.87
C GLU A 425 7.74 22.14 -2.32
N TYR A 426 8.82 21.69 -1.70
CA TYR A 426 10.18 22.03 -2.13
C TYR A 426 10.43 21.57 -3.58
N ILE A 427 10.15 20.32 -3.92
CA ILE A 427 10.35 19.79 -5.28
C ILE A 427 9.50 20.59 -6.28
N ARG A 428 8.21 20.78 -5.98
CA ARG A 428 7.28 21.52 -6.85
C ARG A 428 7.71 22.96 -7.06
N ASN A 429 8.17 23.66 -6.02
CA ASN A 429 8.57 25.05 -6.08
C ASN A 429 9.93 25.26 -6.79
N THR A 430 10.82 24.28 -6.69
CA THR A 430 12.18 24.38 -7.25
C THR A 430 12.25 23.86 -8.69
N TYR A 431 11.58 22.75 -8.98
CA TYR A 431 11.68 22.02 -10.26
C TYR A 431 10.38 22.04 -11.06
N GLY A 432 9.22 22.27 -10.41
CA GLY A 432 7.91 22.31 -11.02
C GLY A 432 7.12 21.01 -10.87
N MET A 433 5.82 21.09 -11.15
CA MET A 433 4.93 19.92 -11.08
C MET A 433 5.29 18.84 -12.11
N SER A 434 5.85 19.23 -13.27
CA SER A 434 6.34 18.30 -14.29
C SER A 434 7.41 17.33 -13.78
N ASP A 435 8.25 17.78 -12.85
CA ASP A 435 9.27 16.91 -12.28
C ASP A 435 8.71 15.99 -11.18
N VAL A 436 7.70 16.42 -10.44
CA VAL A 436 6.94 15.54 -9.57
C VAL A 436 6.29 14.41 -10.39
N VAL A 437 5.65 14.73 -11.51
CA VAL A 437 5.05 13.74 -12.41
C VAL A 437 6.11 12.79 -12.98
N ARG A 438 7.24 13.32 -13.45
CA ARG A 438 8.35 12.52 -13.97
C ARG A 438 8.92 11.56 -12.92
N LEU A 439 9.01 12.02 -11.67
CA LEU A 439 9.43 11.18 -10.55
C LEU A 439 8.48 9.98 -10.36
N LEU A 440 7.16 10.23 -10.38
CA LEU A 440 6.14 9.17 -10.30
C LEU A 440 6.22 8.19 -11.48
N GLU A 441 6.39 8.69 -12.70
CA GLU A 441 6.53 7.86 -13.91
C GLU A 441 7.78 6.95 -13.86
N ARG A 442 8.92 7.47 -13.39
CA ARG A 442 10.15 6.68 -13.21
C ARG A 442 9.98 5.57 -12.18
N LEU A 443 9.30 5.84 -11.09
CA LEU A 443 8.91 4.81 -10.12
C LEU A 443 8.03 3.75 -10.78
N GLY A 444 7.08 4.17 -11.62
CA GLY A 444 6.22 3.27 -12.41
C GLY A 444 6.99 2.44 -13.42
N GLN A 445 8.12 2.92 -13.91
CA GLN A 445 9.05 2.20 -14.81
C GLN A 445 10.01 1.25 -14.08
N GLY A 446 9.93 1.20 -12.74
CA GLY A 446 10.69 0.26 -11.93
C GLY A 446 11.96 0.83 -11.32
N GLU A 447 12.24 2.12 -11.47
CA GLU A 447 13.36 2.74 -10.75
C GLU A 447 13.11 2.72 -9.24
N SER A 448 14.19 2.59 -8.47
CA SER A 448 14.12 2.78 -7.02
C SER A 448 13.86 4.25 -6.71
N PRO A 449 13.27 4.59 -5.55
CA PRO A 449 13.01 5.98 -5.19
C PRO A 449 14.25 6.86 -5.26
N GLU A 450 15.38 6.38 -4.78
CA GLU A 450 16.64 7.13 -4.80
C GLU A 450 17.20 7.30 -6.22
N SER A 451 17.07 6.28 -7.10
CA SER A 451 17.46 6.40 -8.51
C SER A 451 16.59 7.41 -9.24
N ALA A 452 15.27 7.36 -9.01
CA ALA A 452 14.33 8.28 -9.60
C ALA A 452 14.58 9.73 -9.13
N LEU A 453 14.92 9.95 -7.86
CA LEU A 453 15.32 11.27 -7.34
C LEU A 453 16.58 11.79 -8.04
N ARG A 454 17.65 10.98 -8.11
CA ARG A 454 18.90 11.37 -8.77
C ARG A 454 18.72 11.75 -10.23
N SER A 455 17.89 11.01 -10.94
CA SER A 455 17.65 11.23 -12.38
C SER A 455 16.66 12.36 -12.68
N THR A 456 15.86 12.80 -11.70
CA THR A 456 14.81 13.81 -11.89
C THR A 456 15.17 15.13 -11.24
N VAL A 457 15.56 15.12 -9.97
CA VAL A 457 15.85 16.33 -9.17
C VAL A 457 17.32 16.43 -8.74
N HIS A 458 18.17 15.54 -9.27
CA HIS A 458 19.63 15.53 -9.07
C HIS A 458 20.06 15.42 -7.59
N SER A 459 19.20 14.84 -6.74
CA SER A 459 19.44 14.69 -5.31
C SER A 459 19.29 13.23 -4.87
N ASP A 460 20.04 12.82 -3.86
CA ASP A 460 19.73 11.61 -3.07
C ASP A 460 18.88 12.00 -1.85
N TYR A 461 18.47 11.01 -1.04
CA TYR A 461 17.62 11.25 0.11
C TYR A 461 18.21 12.25 1.11
N ARG A 462 19.49 12.11 1.44
CA ARG A 462 20.15 13.00 2.41
C ARG A 462 20.31 14.42 1.86
N GLN A 463 20.68 14.54 0.59
CA GLN A 463 20.81 15.84 -0.05
C GLN A 463 19.47 16.54 -0.14
N LEU A 464 18.41 15.82 -0.57
CA LEU A 464 17.06 16.36 -0.64
C LEU A 464 16.58 16.84 0.73
N GLN A 465 16.81 16.06 1.79
CA GLN A 465 16.44 16.43 3.16
C GLN A 465 17.15 17.71 3.64
N ASN A 466 18.42 17.86 3.34
CA ASN A 466 19.17 19.09 3.62
C ASN A 466 18.63 20.31 2.83
N GLU A 467 18.25 20.10 1.56
CA GLU A 467 17.67 21.14 0.70
C GLU A 467 16.29 21.57 1.20
N VAL A 468 15.46 20.63 1.66
CA VAL A 468 14.17 20.88 2.32
C VAL A 468 14.38 21.67 3.61
N GLY A 469 15.34 21.31 4.44
CA GLY A 469 15.68 22.05 5.66
C GLY A 469 16.08 23.50 5.36
N ALA A 470 16.91 23.72 4.33
CA ALA A 470 17.29 25.06 3.88
C ALA A 470 16.09 25.84 3.30
N PHE A 471 15.17 25.19 2.61
CA PHE A 471 13.93 25.78 2.12
C PHE A 471 13.02 26.22 3.28
N LEU A 472 12.80 25.35 4.25
CA LEU A 472 12.01 25.64 5.46
C LEU A 472 12.62 26.80 6.27
N ALA A 473 13.93 26.82 6.45
CA ALA A 473 14.62 27.90 7.15
C ALA A 473 14.45 29.26 6.46
N ARG A 474 14.45 29.29 5.12
CA ARG A 474 14.20 30.54 4.36
C ARG A 474 12.74 30.99 4.43
N GLN A 475 11.80 30.08 4.47
CA GLN A 475 10.37 30.40 4.39
C GLN A 475 9.75 30.64 5.77
N TYR A 476 10.22 29.97 6.81
CA TYR A 476 9.63 29.95 8.14
C TYR A 476 10.65 30.20 9.26
N GLY A 477 11.96 30.26 8.96
CA GLY A 477 12.99 30.60 9.94
C GLY A 477 12.91 32.07 10.32
N ASN A 478 12.94 32.37 11.62
CA ASN A 478 12.98 33.72 12.17
C ASN A 478 14.38 34.32 12.08
#